data_89f479a6d7bf49661754449f545a2090
#
_entry.id   89f479a6d7bf49661754449f545a2090
#
_cell.length_a   1.000
_cell.length_b   1.000
_cell.length_c   1.000
_cell.angle_alpha   90.00
_cell.angle_beta   90.00
_cell.angle_gamma   90.00
#
_symmetry.space_group_name_H-M   'P 1'
#
loop_
_entity.id
_entity.type
_entity.pdbx_description
1 polymer ?
#
loop_
_entity_poly.entity_id
_entity_poly.type
_entity_poly.pdbx_seq_one_letter_code
_entity_poly.pdbx_strand_id
1 'polypeptide(L)'
;ETATKTVKAFRSEISKKHGTDSIFSVFIAVDEVPEKFEAISSGHFFYTPSKKGLGETHRSEMKSILENWSVNSKEEVLSWLDGFCKLSTYEISIPVLKDRDLAPQGKTGLIVSTLFEYDIVKKAYESGWYGELKEELEKRIIEVLSNSIYPILKDRILFSFSSSPLSIESYSG
;
A
#
# COMPACT_ATOMS: atom_id res chain seq x y z
N GLU A 1 -1.22 27.44 35.03
CA GLU A 1 -1.03 26.11 35.68
C GLU A 1 -1.96 25.03 35.11
N THR A 2 -3.25 25.32 34.89
CA THR A 2 -4.25 24.36 34.37
C THR A 2 -3.93 23.91 32.95
N ALA A 3 -3.61 24.81 32.02
CA ALA A 3 -3.27 24.51 30.64
C ALA A 3 -2.04 23.60 30.51
N THR A 4 -0.99 23.85 31.32
CA THR A 4 0.23 23.03 31.32
C THR A 4 -0.03 21.62 31.85
N LYS A 5 -0.95 21.46 32.82
CA LYS A 5 -1.35 20.17 33.37
C LYS A 5 -2.14 19.35 32.35
N THR A 6 -3.05 20.00 31.62
CA THR A 6 -3.84 19.38 30.54
C THR A 6 -2.95 18.94 29.37
N VAL A 7 -1.98 19.76 28.95
CA VAL A 7 -1.03 19.41 27.88
C VAL A 7 -0.14 18.24 28.29
N LYS A 8 0.33 18.18 29.52
CA LYS A 8 1.11 17.06 30.04
C LYS A 8 0.31 15.75 30.10
N ALA A 9 -0.93 15.81 30.56
CA ALA A 9 -1.82 14.66 30.57
C ALA A 9 -2.11 14.13 29.17
N PHE A 10 -2.42 15.04 28.23
CA PHE A 10 -2.65 14.70 26.82
C PHE A 10 -1.42 14.07 26.15
N ARG A 11 -0.23 14.64 26.35
CA ARG A 11 1.02 14.04 25.85
C ARG A 11 1.28 12.65 26.43
N SER A 12 1.04 12.46 27.73
CA SER A 12 1.17 11.16 28.38
C SER A 12 0.14 10.14 27.87
N GLU A 13 -1.02 10.59 27.43
CA GLU A 13 -2.04 9.72 26.87
C GLU A 13 -1.73 9.34 25.41
N ILE A 14 -1.26 10.30 24.60
CA ILE A 14 -0.83 10.04 23.22
C ILE A 14 0.40 9.13 23.19
N SER A 15 1.38 9.34 24.08
CA SER A 15 2.59 8.50 24.12
C SER A 15 2.33 7.03 24.48
N LYS A 16 1.15 6.70 24.98
CA LYS A 16 0.70 5.31 25.22
C LYS A 16 -0.06 4.70 24.05
N LYS A 17 -0.44 5.52 23.05
CA LYS A 17 -1.16 5.07 21.88
C LYS A 17 -0.16 4.74 20.78
N HIS A 18 -0.46 3.70 20.03
CA HIS A 18 0.32 3.25 18.90
C HIS A 18 -0.47 3.53 17.62
N GLY A 19 0.18 4.12 16.63
CA GLY A 19 -0.36 4.17 15.27
C GLY A 19 -0.23 2.79 14.64
N THR A 20 -1.24 2.33 13.94
CA THR A 20 -1.25 1.00 13.32
C THR A 20 -1.17 1.08 11.81
N ASP A 21 -2.05 1.86 11.18
CA ASP A 21 -2.11 1.98 9.74
C ASP A 21 -1.16 3.07 9.22
N SER A 22 -0.40 2.74 8.19
CA SER A 22 0.37 3.65 7.37
C SER A 22 0.04 3.41 5.90
N ILE A 23 0.88 3.83 4.98
CA ILE A 23 0.62 3.72 3.54
C ILE A 23 1.70 2.86 2.89
N PHE A 24 1.26 1.94 2.03
CA PHE A 24 2.10 1.28 1.04
C PHE A 24 1.72 1.80 -0.33
N SER A 25 2.70 2.29 -1.10
CA SER A 25 2.49 2.85 -2.43
C SER A 25 3.34 2.13 -3.46
N VAL A 26 2.73 1.78 -4.59
CA VAL A 26 3.40 1.23 -5.77
C VAL A 26 3.39 2.29 -6.87
N PHE A 27 4.55 2.56 -7.43
CA PHE A 27 4.75 3.47 -8.56
C PHE A 27 5.04 2.61 -9.80
N ILE A 28 4.25 2.78 -10.85
CA ILE A 28 4.30 1.95 -12.05
C ILE A 28 4.47 2.85 -13.27
N ALA A 29 5.55 2.66 -14.01
CA ALA A 29 5.75 3.28 -15.31
C ALA A 29 5.29 2.32 -16.43
N VAL A 30 4.45 2.82 -17.34
CA VAL A 30 3.77 2.01 -18.35
C VAL A 30 4.08 2.54 -19.75
N ASP A 31 4.44 1.63 -20.64
CA ASP A 31 4.63 1.90 -22.09
C ASP A 31 3.29 1.93 -22.81
N GLU A 32 2.47 2.92 -22.47
CA GLU A 32 1.16 3.11 -23.07
C GLU A 32 0.69 4.55 -22.91
N VAL A 33 -0.09 5.02 -23.88
CA VAL A 33 -0.62 6.38 -23.92
C VAL A 33 -1.65 6.63 -22.83
N PRO A 34 -1.71 7.84 -22.24
CA PRO A 34 -2.66 8.18 -21.17
C PRO A 34 -4.13 7.99 -21.56
N GLU A 35 -4.48 8.17 -22.83
CA GLU A 35 -5.85 8.04 -23.35
C GLU A 35 -6.45 6.64 -23.11
N LYS A 36 -5.61 5.60 -23.06
CA LYS A 36 -6.07 4.24 -22.74
C LYS A 36 -6.57 4.12 -21.30
N PHE A 37 -5.95 4.84 -20.39
CA PHE A 37 -6.36 4.88 -18.97
C PHE A 37 -7.55 5.81 -18.77
N GLU A 38 -7.58 6.97 -19.44
CA GLU A 38 -8.68 7.92 -19.42
C GLU A 38 -10.01 7.30 -19.88
N ALA A 39 -9.96 6.37 -20.83
CA ALA A 39 -11.13 5.63 -21.30
C ALA A 39 -11.72 4.65 -20.23
N ILE A 40 -10.94 4.31 -19.20
CA ILE A 40 -11.32 3.34 -18.17
C ILE A 40 -11.70 4.06 -16.86
N SER A 41 -10.96 5.11 -16.49
CA SER A 41 -11.06 5.73 -15.18
C SER A 41 -10.69 7.22 -15.21
N SER A 42 -10.98 7.93 -14.11
CA SER A 42 -10.49 9.28 -13.89
C SER A 42 -9.02 9.30 -13.48
N GLY A 43 -8.40 10.49 -13.49
CA GLY A 43 -7.00 10.68 -13.07
C GLY A 43 -6.73 10.48 -11.57
N HIS A 44 -7.78 10.35 -10.75
CA HIS A 44 -7.68 10.02 -9.32
C HIS A 44 -9.00 9.43 -8.84
N PHE A 45 -8.96 8.25 -8.22
CA PHE A 45 -10.14 7.54 -7.75
C PHE A 45 -9.78 6.42 -6.75
N PHE A 46 -10.79 5.88 -6.09
CA PHE A 46 -10.67 4.70 -5.25
C PHE A 46 -11.19 3.46 -5.97
N TYR A 47 -10.48 2.37 -5.87
CA TYR A 47 -10.82 1.09 -6.48
C TYR A 47 -10.77 -0.04 -5.46
N THR A 48 -11.84 -0.81 -5.37
CA THR A 48 -11.91 -2.03 -4.55
C THR A 48 -12.21 -3.22 -5.46
N PRO A 49 -11.28 -4.18 -5.61
CA PRO A 49 -11.45 -5.31 -6.55
C PRO A 49 -12.63 -6.20 -6.22
N SER A 50 -12.99 -6.32 -4.96
CA SER A 50 -14.06 -7.16 -4.46
C SER A 50 -15.13 -6.37 -3.71
N LYS A 51 -16.41 -6.59 -4.03
CA LYS A 51 -17.53 -6.01 -3.27
C LYS A 51 -17.55 -6.40 -1.79
N LYS A 52 -16.87 -7.49 -1.41
CA LYS A 52 -16.76 -7.92 -0.01
C LYS A 52 -15.92 -6.94 0.81
N GLY A 53 -14.87 -6.37 0.21
CA GLY A 53 -13.92 -5.52 0.90
C GLY A 53 -13.14 -6.23 2.01
N LEU A 54 -12.23 -5.50 2.64
CA LEU A 54 -11.43 -5.99 3.75
C LEU A 54 -12.29 -6.03 5.03
N GLY A 55 -12.61 -7.22 5.50
CA GLY A 55 -13.48 -7.44 6.66
C GLY A 55 -12.74 -7.65 7.98
N GLU A 56 -13.51 -7.82 9.05
CA GLU A 56 -13.00 -7.99 10.40
C GLU A 56 -12.20 -9.30 10.60
N THR A 57 -12.60 -10.36 9.91
CA THR A 57 -11.87 -11.64 9.92
C THR A 57 -10.42 -11.44 9.51
N HIS A 58 -10.19 -10.69 8.42
CA HIS A 58 -8.84 -10.45 7.89
C HIS A 58 -7.99 -9.61 8.82
N ARG A 59 -8.61 -8.64 9.52
CA ARG A 59 -7.94 -7.84 10.56
C ARG A 59 -7.59 -8.68 11.78
N SER A 60 -8.48 -9.59 12.17
CA SER A 60 -8.25 -10.51 13.30
C SER A 60 -7.13 -11.50 13.01
N GLU A 61 -7.04 -12.00 11.77
CA GLU A 61 -5.93 -12.85 11.32
C GLU A 61 -4.60 -12.11 11.40
N MET A 62 -4.53 -10.87 10.87
CA MET A 62 -3.33 -10.03 10.96
C MET A 62 -2.92 -9.79 12.42
N LYS A 63 -3.87 -9.44 13.27
CA LYS A 63 -3.60 -9.23 14.70
C LYS A 63 -3.06 -10.50 15.37
N SER A 64 -3.63 -11.66 15.04
CA SER A 64 -3.14 -12.95 15.54
C SER A 64 -1.69 -13.23 15.10
N ILE A 65 -1.34 -12.94 13.85
CA ILE A 65 0.03 -13.09 13.34
C ILE A 65 0.99 -12.18 14.13
N LEU A 66 0.60 -10.92 14.36
CA LEU A 66 1.43 -9.95 15.10
C LEU A 66 1.64 -10.34 16.57
N GLU A 67 0.59 -10.84 17.24
CA GLU A 67 0.64 -11.27 18.64
C GLU A 67 1.47 -12.56 18.83
N ASN A 68 1.48 -13.46 17.83
CA ASN A 68 2.18 -14.74 17.86
C ASN A 68 3.42 -14.78 16.96
N TRP A 69 4.05 -13.63 16.72
CA TRP A 69 5.19 -13.52 15.81
C TRP A 69 6.29 -14.52 16.12
N SER A 70 6.66 -15.32 15.11
CA SER A 70 7.62 -16.40 15.22
C SER A 70 8.43 -16.56 13.92
N VAL A 71 9.29 -17.56 13.85
CA VAL A 71 10.03 -17.93 12.65
C VAL A 71 9.11 -18.28 11.45
N ASN A 72 7.88 -18.74 11.71
CA ASN A 72 6.92 -19.10 10.66
C ASN A 72 6.05 -17.92 10.20
N SER A 73 6.16 -16.77 10.85
CA SER A 73 5.29 -15.61 10.55
C SER A 73 5.51 -15.04 9.16
N LYS A 74 6.66 -15.29 8.53
CA LYS A 74 6.91 -14.92 7.14
C LYS A 74 5.89 -15.60 6.21
N GLU A 75 5.77 -16.91 6.28
CA GLU A 75 4.84 -17.70 5.46
C GLU A 75 3.39 -17.35 5.75
N GLU A 76 3.06 -17.10 7.01
CA GLU A 76 1.73 -16.68 7.44
C GLU A 76 1.36 -15.32 6.86
N VAL A 77 2.26 -14.32 6.92
CA VAL A 77 2.08 -13.00 6.33
C VAL A 77 1.94 -13.10 4.81
N LEU A 78 2.85 -13.82 4.13
CA LEU A 78 2.79 -13.97 2.68
C LEU A 78 1.49 -14.64 2.20
N SER A 79 0.98 -15.61 2.94
CA SER A 79 -0.33 -16.23 2.70
C SER A 79 -1.48 -15.24 2.93
N TRP A 80 -1.42 -14.48 4.02
CA TRP A 80 -2.41 -13.46 4.35
C TRP A 80 -2.49 -12.35 3.30
N LEU A 81 -1.35 -11.95 2.69
CA LEU A 81 -1.29 -10.92 1.64
C LEU A 81 -2.16 -11.25 0.44
N ASP A 82 -2.39 -12.51 0.10
CA ASP A 82 -3.24 -12.91 -1.04
C ASP A 82 -4.68 -12.46 -0.85
N GLY A 83 -5.22 -12.63 0.33
CA GLY A 83 -6.53 -12.11 0.70
C GLY A 83 -6.54 -10.59 0.84
N PHE A 84 -5.53 -10.03 1.52
CA PHE A 84 -5.38 -8.60 1.72
C PHE A 84 -5.44 -7.85 0.38
N CYS A 85 -4.60 -8.21 -0.59
CA CYS A 85 -4.53 -7.50 -1.88
C CYS A 85 -5.84 -7.60 -2.68
N LYS A 86 -6.56 -8.72 -2.61
CA LYS A 86 -7.84 -8.89 -3.31
C LYS A 86 -9.02 -8.16 -2.66
N LEU A 87 -8.91 -7.81 -1.39
CA LEU A 87 -10.00 -7.21 -0.60
C LEU A 87 -9.75 -5.74 -0.26
N SER A 88 -8.52 -5.25 -0.39
CA SER A 88 -8.14 -3.87 -0.09
C SER A 88 -8.77 -2.87 -1.05
N THR A 89 -8.92 -1.64 -0.55
CA THR A 89 -9.24 -0.48 -1.37
C THR A 89 -7.94 0.22 -1.74
N TYR A 90 -7.78 0.49 -3.02
CA TYR A 90 -6.65 1.21 -3.59
C TYR A 90 -7.03 2.63 -3.95
N GLU A 91 -6.24 3.60 -3.52
CA GLU A 91 -6.25 4.94 -4.07
C GLU A 91 -5.33 4.94 -5.30
N ILE A 92 -5.89 5.24 -6.47
CA ILE A 92 -5.14 5.23 -7.73
C ILE A 92 -5.09 6.65 -8.28
N SER A 93 -3.87 7.12 -8.54
CA SER A 93 -3.61 8.40 -9.19
C SER A 93 -2.84 8.19 -10.49
N ILE A 94 -3.26 8.92 -11.52
CA ILE A 94 -2.64 8.94 -12.85
C ILE A 94 -2.32 10.40 -13.17
N PRO A 95 -1.19 10.94 -12.68
CA PRO A 95 -0.89 12.38 -12.73
C PRO A 95 -0.91 12.95 -14.15
N VAL A 96 -0.45 12.20 -15.14
CA VAL A 96 -0.42 12.64 -16.56
C VAL A 96 -1.81 12.92 -17.15
N LEU A 97 -2.89 12.44 -16.55
CA LEU A 97 -4.26 12.80 -16.96
C LEU A 97 -4.67 14.20 -16.47
N LYS A 98 -3.96 14.76 -15.48
CA LYS A 98 -4.16 16.13 -15.01
C LYS A 98 -3.21 17.11 -15.69
N ASP A 99 -1.96 16.68 -15.91
CA ASP A 99 -0.90 17.48 -16.52
C ASP A 99 -0.05 16.58 -17.42
N ARG A 100 -0.13 16.83 -18.72
CA ARG A 100 0.51 16.01 -19.76
C ARG A 100 2.03 16.03 -19.70
N ASP A 101 2.63 17.02 -19.03
CA ASP A 101 4.07 17.14 -18.87
C ASP A 101 4.65 16.25 -17.75
N LEU A 102 3.78 15.57 -16.97
CA LEU A 102 4.21 14.66 -15.87
C LEU A 102 4.61 13.26 -16.34
N ALA A 103 4.57 12.97 -17.64
CA ALA A 103 5.15 11.75 -18.20
C ALA A 103 5.74 12.02 -19.59
N PRO A 104 6.75 11.27 -20.04
CA PRO A 104 7.22 11.33 -21.42
C PRO A 104 6.09 11.01 -22.41
N GLN A 105 6.19 11.56 -23.62
CA GLN A 105 5.20 11.30 -24.68
C GLN A 105 4.99 9.80 -24.89
N GLY A 106 3.75 9.36 -24.92
CA GLY A 106 3.38 7.97 -25.13
C GLY A 106 3.56 7.07 -23.89
N LYS A 107 3.82 7.66 -22.71
CA LYS A 107 4.00 6.93 -21.47
C LYS A 107 2.98 7.38 -20.41
N THR A 108 2.71 6.51 -19.47
CA THR A 108 1.80 6.78 -18.35
C THR A 108 2.44 6.32 -17.04
N GLY A 109 2.28 7.12 -15.98
CA GLY A 109 2.65 6.74 -14.62
C GLY A 109 1.41 6.53 -13.76
N LEU A 110 1.37 5.44 -13.00
CA LEU A 110 0.36 5.18 -11.97
C LEU A 110 1.00 5.23 -10.59
N ILE A 111 0.28 5.81 -9.64
CA ILE A 111 0.57 5.74 -8.21
C ILE A 111 -0.59 5.00 -7.57
N VAL A 112 -0.32 3.85 -6.96
CA VAL A 112 -1.32 2.97 -6.36
C VAL A 112 -1.01 2.85 -4.88
N SER A 113 -1.86 3.40 -4.02
CA SER A 113 -1.65 3.42 -2.58
C SER A 113 -2.74 2.62 -1.86
N THR A 114 -2.38 1.98 -0.76
CA THR A 114 -3.32 1.34 0.17
C THR A 114 -2.83 1.50 1.60
N LEU A 115 -3.76 1.47 2.55
CA LEU A 115 -3.39 1.40 3.97
C LEU A 115 -2.73 0.06 4.25
N PHE A 116 -1.64 0.08 4.99
CA PHE A 116 -0.90 -1.12 5.36
C PHE A 116 -0.36 -1.02 6.79
N GLU A 117 -0.39 -2.14 7.50
CA GLU A 117 0.01 -2.22 8.90
C GLU A 117 1.52 -1.98 9.08
N TYR A 118 1.85 -0.95 9.86
CA TYR A 118 3.24 -0.59 10.15
C TYR A 118 4.01 -1.69 10.86
N ASP A 119 3.38 -2.33 11.86
CA ASP A 119 4.06 -3.33 12.70
C ASP A 119 4.46 -4.58 11.92
N ILE A 120 3.71 -4.99 10.89
CA ILE A 120 4.12 -6.09 9.98
C ILE A 120 5.42 -5.71 9.27
N VAL A 121 5.51 -4.48 8.75
CA VAL A 121 6.69 -4.02 8.01
C VAL A 121 7.91 -3.94 8.90
N LYS A 122 7.72 -3.42 10.12
CA LYS A 122 8.78 -3.31 11.12
C LYS A 122 9.30 -4.67 11.56
N LYS A 123 8.39 -5.60 11.88
CA LYS A 123 8.76 -6.97 12.26
C LYS A 123 9.45 -7.73 11.13
N ALA A 124 9.02 -7.55 9.88
CA ALA A 124 9.68 -8.12 8.71
C ALA A 124 11.10 -7.57 8.54
N TYR A 125 11.30 -6.27 8.79
CA TYR A 125 12.61 -5.63 8.77
C TYR A 125 13.52 -6.21 9.87
N GLU A 126 13.05 -6.27 11.11
CA GLU A 126 13.77 -6.84 12.25
C GLU A 126 14.10 -8.33 12.05
N SER A 127 13.26 -9.05 11.29
CA SER A 127 13.44 -10.47 10.96
C SER A 127 14.23 -10.71 9.67
N GLY A 128 14.71 -9.65 8.97
CA GLY A 128 15.63 -9.75 7.85
C GLY A 128 15.00 -10.09 6.49
N TRP A 129 13.67 -10.01 6.32
CA TRP A 129 12.97 -10.30 5.06
C TRP A 129 12.11 -9.15 4.51
N TYR A 130 12.38 -7.92 4.96
CA TYR A 130 11.69 -6.70 4.52
C TYR A 130 11.70 -6.50 2.99
N GLY A 131 12.84 -6.76 2.34
CA GLY A 131 12.93 -6.64 0.87
C GLY A 131 11.94 -7.54 0.17
N GLU A 132 11.87 -8.81 0.58
CA GLU A 132 10.93 -9.79 0.06
C GLU A 132 9.46 -9.42 0.32
N LEU A 133 9.13 -8.90 1.52
CA LEU A 133 7.79 -8.39 1.81
C LEU A 133 7.37 -7.30 0.81
N LYS A 134 8.28 -6.34 0.53
CA LYS A 134 8.02 -5.27 -0.43
C LYS A 134 7.77 -5.80 -1.83
N GLU A 135 8.64 -6.67 -2.31
CA GLU A 135 8.56 -7.27 -3.65
C GLU A 135 7.28 -8.08 -3.82
N GLU A 136 6.94 -8.91 -2.84
CA GLU A 136 5.75 -9.75 -2.88
C GLU A 136 4.45 -8.91 -2.80
N LEU A 137 4.42 -7.85 -2.00
CA LEU A 137 3.27 -6.96 -1.92
C LEU A 137 3.09 -6.14 -3.20
N GLU A 138 4.18 -5.58 -3.75
CA GLU A 138 4.20 -4.86 -5.02
C GLU A 138 3.68 -5.75 -6.17
N LYS A 139 4.23 -6.96 -6.29
CA LYS A 139 3.84 -7.95 -7.29
C LYS A 139 2.35 -8.28 -7.22
N ARG A 140 1.83 -8.57 -6.00
CA ARG A 140 0.41 -8.93 -5.81
C ARG A 140 -0.53 -7.77 -6.12
N ILE A 141 -0.17 -6.54 -5.76
CA ILE A 141 -0.95 -5.35 -6.11
C ILE A 141 -1.02 -5.19 -7.64
N ILE A 142 0.11 -5.29 -8.34
CA ILE A 142 0.16 -5.21 -9.80
C ILE A 142 -0.68 -6.35 -10.42
N GLU A 143 -0.57 -7.56 -9.89
CA GLU A 143 -1.35 -8.71 -10.37
C GLU A 143 -2.85 -8.51 -10.20
N VAL A 144 -3.29 -8.00 -9.05
CA VAL A 144 -4.70 -7.67 -8.81
C VAL A 144 -5.21 -6.65 -9.82
N LEU A 145 -4.47 -5.56 -10.06
CA LEU A 145 -4.88 -4.52 -11.01
C LEU A 145 -4.87 -5.02 -12.45
N SER A 146 -3.87 -5.81 -12.84
CA SER A 146 -3.74 -6.38 -14.19
C SER A 146 -4.77 -7.48 -14.49
N ASN A 147 -5.31 -8.13 -13.46
CA ASN A 147 -6.38 -9.10 -13.62
C ASN A 147 -7.80 -8.50 -13.46
N SER A 148 -7.88 -7.19 -13.23
CA SER A 148 -9.15 -6.51 -13.00
C SER A 148 -9.28 -5.23 -13.86
N ILE A 149 -8.99 -4.06 -13.28
CA ILE A 149 -9.28 -2.77 -13.92
C ILE A 149 -8.32 -2.43 -15.07
N TYR A 150 -7.05 -2.88 -15.01
CA TYR A 150 -6.01 -2.53 -16.00
C TYR A 150 -5.30 -3.75 -16.60
N PRO A 151 -5.97 -4.57 -17.45
CA PRO A 151 -5.32 -5.73 -18.10
C PRO A 151 -4.08 -5.39 -18.92
N ILE A 152 -3.97 -4.14 -19.37
CA ILE A 152 -2.84 -3.61 -20.13
C ILE A 152 -1.50 -3.66 -19.36
N LEU A 153 -1.55 -3.69 -18.03
CA LEU A 153 -0.34 -3.77 -17.21
C LEU A 153 0.43 -5.09 -17.40
N LYS A 154 -0.22 -6.17 -17.89
CA LYS A 154 0.45 -7.49 -18.06
C LYS A 154 1.68 -7.43 -18.95
N ASP A 155 1.65 -6.60 -19.99
CA ASP A 155 2.67 -6.61 -21.05
C ASP A 155 3.32 -5.23 -21.27
N ARG A 156 2.95 -4.19 -20.50
CA ARG A 156 3.34 -2.81 -20.77
C ARG A 156 4.07 -2.11 -19.64
N ILE A 157 4.37 -2.80 -18.54
CA ILE A 157 5.16 -2.23 -17.45
C ILE A 157 6.62 -2.08 -17.90
N LEU A 158 7.14 -0.86 -17.81
CA LEU A 158 8.55 -0.54 -18.04
C LEU A 158 9.38 -0.83 -16.80
N PHE A 159 8.91 -0.36 -15.66
CA PHE A 159 9.46 -0.63 -14.32
C PHE A 159 8.41 -0.29 -13.26
N SER A 160 8.63 -0.82 -12.08
CA SER A 160 7.88 -0.46 -10.87
C SER A 160 8.81 -0.40 -9.67
N PHE A 161 8.39 0.30 -8.63
CA PHE A 161 9.01 0.32 -7.32
C PHE A 161 7.97 0.69 -6.27
N SER A 162 8.28 0.42 -5.00
CA SER A 162 7.34 0.67 -3.92
C SER A 162 7.94 1.49 -2.78
N SER A 163 7.07 2.21 -2.07
CA SER A 163 7.33 2.87 -0.79
C SER A 163 6.49 2.21 0.28
N SER A 164 7.10 1.91 1.41
CA SER A 164 6.47 1.24 2.55
C SER A 164 6.32 2.20 3.74
N PRO A 165 5.60 1.81 4.81
CA PRO A 165 5.58 2.53 6.08
C PRO A 165 6.96 2.92 6.61
N LEU A 166 7.96 2.05 6.53
CA LEU A 166 9.34 2.39 6.94
C LEU A 166 10.03 3.39 6.00
N SER A 167 9.67 3.40 4.71
CA SER A 167 10.16 4.43 3.79
C SER A 167 9.64 5.80 4.21
N ILE A 168 8.35 5.89 4.58
CA ILE A 168 7.72 7.13 5.04
C ILE A 168 8.37 7.59 6.36
N GLU A 169 8.53 6.70 7.33
CA GLU A 169 9.22 6.99 8.59
C GLU A 169 10.63 7.55 8.35
N SER A 170 11.40 6.95 7.47
CA SER A 170 12.77 7.39 7.14
C SER A 170 12.83 8.79 6.54
N TYR A 171 11.79 9.21 5.80
CA TYR A 171 11.75 10.53 5.16
C TYR A 171 11.09 11.61 6.01
N SER A 172 10.15 11.26 6.88
CA SER A 172 9.37 12.22 7.66
C SER A 172 9.85 12.41 9.11
N GLY A 173 10.68 11.53 9.62
CA GLY A 173 11.24 11.56 10.99
C GLY A 173 10.29 10.98 11.99
#